data_1248a29f3bf6f6b93168b5996082fd9b
#
_entry.id   1248a29f3bf6f6b93168b5996082fd9b
#
_cell.length_a   1.000
_cell.length_b   1.000
_cell.length_c   1.000
_cell.angle_alpha   90.00
_cell.angle_beta   90.00
_cell.angle_gamma   90.00
#
_symmetry.space_group_name_H-M   'P 1'
#
loop_
_entity.id
_entity.type
_entity.pdbx_description
1 polymer ?
#
loop_
_entity_poly.entity_id
_entity_poly.type
_entity_poly.pdbx_seq_one_letter_code
_entity_poly.pdbx_strand_id
1 'polypeptide(L)'
;MGESRRDRIRMTDGELVAFVAEQKSLQVACHDRDGSIHLSTLWFAMVDDCFAFGTYTKSQKIVNLRRDDRITVLLEDGLEYDRLRGAMIKGRAVMHAEDGADGADEVRRVARAVMRRNEPDIPEEHFEGVVELWAAKRTVVIVKPEKVVTWDHTKLGGAY
;
A
#
# COMPACT_ATOMS: atom_id res chain seq x y z
N MET A 1 21.41 -27.33 11.93
CA MET A 1 20.22 -27.18 11.06
C MET A 1 20.53 -26.07 10.07
N GLY A 2 20.49 -26.34 8.77
CA GLY A 2 20.73 -25.31 7.75
C GLY A 2 19.63 -24.25 7.77
N GLU A 3 20.00 -23.01 7.48
CA GLU A 3 19.07 -21.90 7.29
C GLU A 3 18.03 -22.26 6.23
N SER A 4 16.75 -22.00 6.50
CA SER A 4 15.69 -22.33 5.55
C SER A 4 15.80 -21.45 4.30
N ARG A 5 15.39 -21.95 3.13
CA ARG A 5 15.37 -21.17 1.90
C ARG A 5 14.58 -19.85 2.07
N ARG A 6 13.52 -19.91 2.85
CA ARG A 6 12.67 -18.75 3.17
C ARG A 6 13.42 -17.69 3.96
N ASP A 7 14.27 -18.09 4.92
CA ASP A 7 15.05 -17.14 5.71
C ASP A 7 16.12 -16.47 4.86
N ARG A 8 16.73 -17.20 3.91
CA ARG A 8 17.74 -16.69 3.00
C ARG A 8 17.21 -15.59 2.08
N ILE A 9 15.98 -15.67 1.60
CA ILE A 9 15.37 -14.68 0.68
C ILE A 9 14.66 -13.55 1.41
N ARG A 10 14.59 -13.58 2.73
CA ARG A 10 13.95 -12.52 3.49
C ARG A 10 14.70 -11.20 3.35
N MET A 11 14.00 -10.11 3.16
CA MET A 11 14.56 -8.76 3.20
C MET A 11 14.86 -8.35 4.64
N THR A 12 15.98 -7.66 4.84
CA THR A 12 16.24 -6.86 6.04
C THR A 12 15.35 -5.62 6.06
N ASP A 13 15.24 -4.95 7.18
CA ASP A 13 14.42 -3.72 7.29
C ASP A 13 14.90 -2.64 6.30
N GLY A 14 16.22 -2.48 6.14
CA GLY A 14 16.79 -1.53 5.18
C GLY A 14 16.49 -1.89 3.73
N GLU A 15 16.57 -3.17 3.37
CA GLU A 15 16.20 -3.66 2.03
C GLU A 15 14.71 -3.47 1.74
N LEU A 16 13.85 -3.70 2.73
CA LEU A 16 12.42 -3.46 2.60
C LEU A 16 12.12 -1.97 2.37
N VAL A 17 12.74 -1.07 3.13
CA VAL A 17 12.59 0.38 2.94
C VAL A 17 13.02 0.80 1.53
N ALA A 18 14.17 0.30 1.05
CA ALA A 18 14.65 0.59 -0.30
C ALA A 18 13.70 0.03 -1.37
N PHE A 19 13.24 -1.21 -1.22
CA PHE A 19 12.29 -1.84 -2.13
C PHE A 19 10.97 -1.06 -2.20
N VAL A 20 10.41 -0.67 -1.06
CA VAL A 20 9.17 0.13 -0.98
C VAL A 20 9.36 1.49 -1.67
N ALA A 21 10.54 2.11 -1.54
CA ALA A 21 10.82 3.40 -2.17
C ALA A 21 10.79 3.34 -3.71
N GLU A 22 11.13 2.20 -4.31
CA GLU A 22 11.10 1.98 -5.77
C GLU A 22 9.67 1.78 -6.32
N GLN A 23 8.70 1.38 -5.47
CA GLN A 23 7.35 1.03 -5.91
C GLN A 23 6.43 2.26 -5.99
N LYS A 24 5.53 2.32 -6.97
CA LYS A 24 4.51 3.37 -7.11
C LYS A 24 3.10 2.91 -6.81
N SER A 25 2.84 1.62 -6.95
CA SER A 25 1.53 1.02 -6.73
C SER A 25 1.62 -0.21 -5.83
N LEU A 26 0.51 -0.56 -5.23
CA LEU A 26 0.34 -1.78 -4.47
C LEU A 26 -0.99 -2.46 -4.85
N GLN A 27 -1.06 -3.76 -4.68
CA GLN A 27 -2.29 -4.52 -4.74
C GLN A 27 -2.94 -4.55 -3.37
N VAL A 28 -4.26 -4.34 -3.35
CA VAL A 28 -5.09 -4.37 -2.13
C VAL A 28 -6.08 -5.51 -2.21
N ALA A 29 -6.05 -6.39 -1.23
CA ALA A 29 -7.00 -7.48 -1.06
C ALA A 29 -7.85 -7.25 0.19
N CYS A 30 -9.17 -7.39 0.05
CA CYS A 30 -10.14 -7.42 1.15
C CYS A 30 -11.25 -8.43 0.82
N HIS A 31 -12.13 -8.73 1.80
CA HIS A 31 -13.18 -9.71 1.62
C HIS A 31 -14.46 -9.09 1.09
N ASP A 32 -15.02 -9.64 0.03
CA ASP A 32 -16.39 -9.40 -0.38
C ASP A 32 -17.38 -10.05 0.60
N ARG A 33 -18.67 -9.70 0.48
CA ARG A 33 -19.71 -10.17 1.40
C ARG A 33 -19.90 -11.69 1.36
N ASP A 34 -19.66 -12.30 0.22
CA ASP A 34 -19.76 -13.75 0.01
C ASP A 34 -18.51 -14.54 0.41
N GLY A 35 -17.49 -13.84 0.94
CA GLY A 35 -16.21 -14.42 1.34
C GLY A 35 -15.18 -14.52 0.21
N SER A 36 -15.52 -14.15 -1.01
CA SER A 36 -14.55 -14.04 -2.09
C SER A 36 -13.57 -12.88 -1.85
N ILE A 37 -12.49 -12.83 -2.62
CA ILE A 37 -11.46 -11.81 -2.48
C ILE A 37 -11.69 -10.71 -3.53
N HIS A 38 -11.88 -9.49 -3.05
CA HIS A 38 -11.81 -8.29 -3.87
C HIS A 38 -10.35 -7.84 -3.99
N LEU A 39 -9.83 -7.77 -5.20
CA LEU A 39 -8.45 -7.39 -5.48
C LEU A 39 -8.40 -6.18 -6.41
N SER A 40 -7.55 -5.22 -6.11
CA SER A 40 -7.36 -4.03 -6.95
C SER A 40 -5.97 -3.44 -6.77
N THR A 41 -5.51 -2.65 -7.75
CA THR A 41 -4.22 -1.94 -7.71
C THR A 41 -4.46 -0.45 -7.52
N LEU A 42 -3.67 0.16 -6.64
CA LEU A 42 -3.77 1.59 -6.29
C LEU A 42 -2.38 2.21 -6.09
N TRP A 43 -2.28 3.50 -6.34
CA TRP A 43 -1.16 4.30 -5.86
C TRP A 43 -1.19 4.39 -4.33
N PHE A 44 -0.02 4.48 -3.74
CA PHE A 44 0.16 4.56 -2.30
C PHE A 44 1.25 5.55 -1.91
N ALA A 45 1.30 5.86 -0.63
CA ALA A 45 2.44 6.49 0.02
C ALA A 45 2.66 5.86 1.40
N MET A 46 3.80 6.16 2.01
CA MET A 46 4.05 5.85 3.42
C MET A 46 3.67 7.06 4.26
N VAL A 47 2.87 6.84 5.29
CA VAL A 47 2.42 7.84 6.27
C VAL A 47 2.55 7.22 7.65
N ASP A 48 3.37 7.81 8.52
CA ASP A 48 3.69 7.29 9.86
C ASP A 48 4.12 5.80 9.81
N ASP A 49 5.03 5.47 8.90
CA ASP A 49 5.54 4.12 8.65
C ASP A 49 4.46 3.08 8.26
N CYS A 50 3.28 3.55 7.89
CA CYS A 50 2.18 2.72 7.40
C CYS A 50 1.93 2.97 5.92
N PHE A 51 1.54 1.92 5.20
CA PHE A 51 1.02 2.06 3.83
C PHE A 51 -0.31 2.81 3.87
N ALA A 52 -0.44 3.85 3.05
CA ALA A 52 -1.65 4.63 2.93
C ALA A 52 -2.04 4.83 1.47
N PHE A 53 -3.31 4.74 1.17
CA PHE A 53 -3.86 4.96 -0.16
C PHE A 53 -5.24 5.61 -0.08
N GLY A 54 -5.73 6.11 -1.19
CA GLY A 54 -7.08 6.65 -1.26
C GLY A 54 -7.86 6.10 -2.44
N THR A 55 -9.17 5.95 -2.24
CA THR A 55 -10.09 5.48 -3.27
C THR A 55 -11.44 6.19 -3.10
N TYR A 56 -12.30 6.12 -4.12
CA TYR A 56 -13.63 6.71 -4.02
C TYR A 56 -14.40 6.13 -2.83
N THR A 57 -15.03 7.01 -2.04
CA THR A 57 -15.79 6.66 -0.83
C THR A 57 -16.89 5.61 -1.08
N LYS A 58 -17.45 5.60 -2.29
CA LYS A 58 -18.48 4.63 -2.71
C LYS A 58 -17.90 3.37 -3.36
N SER A 59 -16.59 3.19 -3.42
CA SER A 59 -15.98 2.00 -4.02
C SER A 59 -16.28 0.74 -3.22
N GLN A 60 -16.35 -0.40 -3.91
CA GLN A 60 -16.63 -1.70 -3.28
C GLN A 60 -15.64 -2.03 -2.15
N LYS A 61 -14.36 -1.70 -2.32
CA LYS A 61 -13.35 -1.95 -1.28
C LYS A 61 -13.63 -1.17 0.02
N ILE A 62 -14.13 0.07 -0.06
CA ILE A 62 -14.51 0.84 1.13
C ILE A 62 -15.74 0.22 1.81
N VAL A 63 -16.73 -0.20 1.04
CA VAL A 63 -17.90 -0.92 1.57
C VAL A 63 -17.46 -2.20 2.29
N ASN A 64 -16.54 -2.95 1.69
CA ASN A 64 -15.99 -4.17 2.25
C ASN A 64 -15.22 -3.92 3.56
N LEU A 65 -14.31 -2.95 3.55
CA LEU A 65 -13.45 -2.63 4.70
C LEU A 65 -14.23 -2.03 5.88
N ARG A 66 -15.36 -1.37 5.63
CA ARG A 66 -16.28 -0.94 6.71
C ARG A 66 -16.94 -2.10 7.44
N ARG A 67 -17.17 -3.20 6.74
CA ARG A 67 -17.75 -4.42 7.29
C ARG A 67 -16.70 -5.31 7.96
N ASP A 68 -15.53 -5.43 7.34
CA ASP A 68 -14.41 -6.27 7.77
C ASP A 68 -13.11 -5.53 7.46
N ASP A 69 -12.47 -5.01 8.49
CA ASP A 69 -11.27 -4.18 8.40
C ASP A 69 -9.98 -4.96 8.08
N ARG A 70 -10.06 -6.29 7.96
CA ARG A 70 -8.93 -7.11 7.54
C ARG A 70 -8.52 -6.76 6.13
N ILE A 71 -7.24 -6.46 5.97
CA ILE A 71 -6.65 -6.03 4.70
C ILE A 71 -5.31 -6.71 4.48
N THR A 72 -5.01 -7.03 3.24
CA THR A 72 -3.68 -7.44 2.82
C THR A 72 -3.25 -6.55 1.67
N VAL A 73 -2.03 -6.01 1.75
CA VAL A 73 -1.42 -5.28 0.64
C VAL A 73 -0.19 -6.04 0.16
N LEU A 74 0.07 -5.95 -1.14
CA LEU A 74 1.18 -6.61 -1.81
C LEU A 74 1.89 -5.60 -2.71
N LEU A 75 3.21 -5.55 -2.58
CA LEU A 75 4.11 -4.97 -3.55
C LEU A 75 4.93 -6.10 -4.17
N GLU A 76 5.13 -6.06 -5.47
CA GLU A 76 5.91 -7.08 -6.17
C GLU A 76 6.65 -6.48 -7.36
N ASP A 77 7.78 -7.07 -7.68
CA ASP A 77 8.66 -6.66 -8.76
C ASP A 77 9.44 -7.87 -9.30
N GLY A 78 9.90 -7.75 -10.54
CA GLY A 78 10.66 -8.76 -11.23
C GLY A 78 9.81 -9.60 -12.19
N LEU A 79 10.41 -9.96 -13.34
CA LEU A 79 9.79 -10.82 -14.36
C LEU A 79 10.40 -12.21 -14.36
N GLU A 80 11.71 -12.30 -14.11
CA GLU A 80 12.43 -13.56 -14.05
C GLU A 80 12.40 -14.12 -12.63
N TYR A 81 12.31 -15.43 -12.49
CA TYR A 81 12.15 -16.07 -11.18
C TYR A 81 13.27 -15.70 -10.19
N ASP A 82 14.51 -15.64 -10.65
CA ASP A 82 15.66 -15.27 -9.85
C ASP A 82 15.73 -13.77 -9.51
N ARG A 83 14.80 -12.97 -10.03
CA ARG A 83 14.68 -11.52 -9.79
C ARG A 83 13.39 -11.12 -9.11
N LEU A 84 12.53 -12.09 -8.77
CA LEU A 84 11.28 -11.80 -8.06
C LEU A 84 11.56 -11.22 -6.68
N ARG A 85 10.99 -10.06 -6.42
CA ARG A 85 11.00 -9.41 -5.10
C ARG A 85 9.59 -9.07 -4.69
N GLY A 86 9.31 -9.09 -3.42
CA GLY A 86 8.01 -8.66 -2.94
C GLY A 86 7.90 -8.52 -1.44
N ALA A 87 6.84 -7.82 -1.06
CA ALA A 87 6.44 -7.62 0.33
C ALA A 87 4.92 -7.74 0.46
N MET A 88 4.47 -8.65 1.29
CA MET A 88 3.07 -8.82 1.65
C MET A 88 2.86 -8.38 3.08
N ILE A 89 1.94 -7.45 3.30
CA ILE A 89 1.61 -6.91 4.62
C ILE A 89 0.16 -7.22 4.92
N LYS A 90 -0.07 -8.02 5.94
CA LYS A 90 -1.40 -8.27 6.51
C LYS A 90 -1.63 -7.33 7.69
N GLY A 91 -2.83 -6.79 7.81
CA GLY A 91 -3.13 -5.86 8.89
C GLY A 91 -4.59 -5.45 8.94
N ARG A 92 -4.82 -4.29 9.56
CA ARG A 92 -6.13 -3.67 9.73
C ARG A 92 -6.20 -2.33 9.02
N ALA A 93 -7.33 -2.07 8.40
CA ALA A 93 -7.62 -0.82 7.73
C ALA A 93 -8.17 0.21 8.72
N VAL A 94 -7.51 1.35 8.83
CA VAL A 94 -8.05 2.55 9.49
C VAL A 94 -8.45 3.52 8.40
N MET A 95 -9.71 3.94 8.40
CA MET A 95 -10.28 4.76 7.32
C MET A 95 -10.65 6.16 7.80
N HIS A 96 -10.34 7.16 6.98
CA HIS A 96 -10.75 8.54 7.17
C HIS A 96 -11.45 9.04 5.91
N ALA A 97 -12.59 9.69 6.10
CA ALA A 97 -13.37 10.31 5.03
C ALA A 97 -13.54 11.81 5.31
N GLU A 98 -13.80 12.58 4.27
CA GLU A 98 -13.88 14.05 4.36
C GLU A 98 -14.99 14.56 5.30
N ASP A 99 -16.05 13.77 5.49
CA ASP A 99 -17.19 14.09 6.35
C ASP A 99 -16.99 13.70 7.84
N GLY A 100 -15.85 13.11 8.20
CA GLY A 100 -15.48 12.79 9.58
C GLY A 100 -14.89 13.99 10.34
N ALA A 101 -15.03 14.03 11.67
CA ALA A 101 -14.61 15.16 12.52
C ALA A 101 -13.13 15.55 12.34
N ASP A 102 -12.22 14.56 12.15
CA ASP A 102 -10.79 14.77 11.88
C ASP A 102 -10.42 14.21 10.48
N GLY A 103 -11.41 13.83 9.69
CA GLY A 103 -11.20 13.09 8.45
C GLY A 103 -10.62 13.93 7.33
N ALA A 104 -11.07 15.18 7.20
CA ALA A 104 -10.66 16.05 6.11
C ALA A 104 -9.16 16.32 6.10
N ASP A 105 -8.55 16.58 7.24
CA ASP A 105 -7.11 16.84 7.35
C ASP A 105 -6.30 15.58 7.04
N GLU A 106 -6.76 14.43 7.52
CA GLU A 106 -6.11 13.15 7.25
C GLU A 106 -6.22 12.74 5.77
N VAL A 107 -7.37 12.98 5.15
CA VAL A 107 -7.56 12.77 3.70
C VAL A 107 -6.57 13.63 2.91
N ARG A 108 -6.43 14.92 3.25
CA ARG A 108 -5.47 15.82 2.60
C ARG A 108 -4.02 15.42 2.87
N ARG A 109 -3.69 14.99 4.08
CA ARG A 109 -2.35 14.50 4.44
C ARG A 109 -1.93 13.33 3.57
N VAL A 110 -2.78 12.32 3.45
CA VAL A 110 -2.54 11.16 2.59
C VAL A 110 -2.51 11.57 1.12
N ALA A 111 -3.41 12.46 0.68
CA ALA A 111 -3.44 12.98 -0.68
C ALA A 111 -2.10 13.63 -1.08
N ARG A 112 -1.56 14.51 -0.23
CA ARG A 112 -0.25 15.14 -0.46
C ARG A 112 0.86 14.11 -0.58
N ALA A 113 0.89 13.13 0.32
CA ALA A 113 1.90 12.08 0.29
C ALA A 113 1.83 11.24 -0.99
N VAL A 114 0.62 10.83 -1.40
CA VAL A 114 0.41 10.04 -2.62
C VAL A 114 0.77 10.86 -3.87
N MET A 115 0.36 12.13 -3.95
CA MET A 115 0.66 12.99 -5.09
C MET A 115 2.16 13.28 -5.20
N ARG A 116 2.84 13.65 -4.12
CA ARG A 116 4.30 13.88 -4.12
C ARG A 116 5.08 12.64 -4.57
N ARG A 117 4.63 11.45 -4.17
CA ARG A 117 5.27 10.20 -4.56
C ARG A 117 5.08 9.83 -6.03
N ASN A 118 3.86 10.01 -6.53
CA ASN A 118 3.48 9.46 -7.83
C ASN A 118 3.53 10.47 -8.96
N GLU A 119 3.36 11.75 -8.65
CA GLU A 119 3.35 12.89 -9.58
C GLU A 119 4.33 13.99 -9.10
N PRO A 120 5.64 13.69 -9.04
CA PRO A 120 6.64 14.62 -8.49
C PRO A 120 6.80 15.91 -9.29
N ASP A 121 6.40 15.91 -10.56
CA ASP A 121 6.58 17.01 -11.50
C ASP A 121 5.43 18.04 -11.47
N ILE A 122 4.43 17.87 -10.58
CA ILE A 122 3.38 18.88 -10.43
C ILE A 122 3.99 20.19 -9.95
N PRO A 123 3.80 21.31 -10.69
CA PRO A 123 4.29 22.63 -10.27
C PRO A 123 3.74 23.01 -8.89
N GLU A 124 4.57 23.63 -8.05
CA GLU A 124 4.22 23.94 -6.66
C GLU A 124 2.97 24.84 -6.56
N GLU A 125 2.83 25.80 -7.48
CA GLU A 125 1.66 26.69 -7.55
C GLU A 125 0.34 25.97 -7.85
N HIS A 126 0.38 24.74 -8.38
CA HIS A 126 -0.81 23.94 -8.69
C HIS A 126 -1.02 22.79 -7.72
N PHE A 127 -0.02 22.47 -6.88
CA PHE A 127 0.02 21.26 -6.08
C PHE A 127 -1.19 21.13 -5.13
N GLU A 128 -1.50 22.16 -4.36
CA GLU A 128 -2.64 22.12 -3.42
C GLU A 128 -3.98 22.00 -4.17
N GLY A 129 -4.12 22.60 -5.34
CA GLY A 129 -5.32 22.43 -6.18
C GLY A 129 -5.51 20.96 -6.62
N VAL A 130 -4.41 20.27 -6.97
CA VAL A 130 -4.44 18.85 -7.32
C VAL A 130 -4.77 18.01 -6.09
N VAL A 131 -4.22 18.33 -4.92
CA VAL A 131 -4.53 17.66 -3.65
C VAL A 131 -6.03 17.73 -3.34
N GLU A 132 -6.64 18.94 -3.43
CA GLU A 132 -8.08 19.11 -3.18
C GLU A 132 -8.94 18.33 -4.19
N LEU A 133 -8.58 18.35 -5.48
CA LEU A 133 -9.28 17.56 -6.51
C LEU A 133 -9.18 16.06 -6.26
N TRP A 134 -8.00 15.60 -5.84
CA TRP A 134 -7.81 14.19 -5.52
C TRP A 134 -8.55 13.79 -4.24
N ALA A 135 -8.53 14.64 -3.22
CA ALA A 135 -9.19 14.39 -1.93
C ALA A 135 -10.72 14.29 -2.07
N ALA A 136 -11.28 15.12 -2.98
CA ALA A 136 -12.73 15.18 -3.19
C ALA A 136 -13.35 13.79 -3.43
N LYS A 137 -14.39 13.45 -2.68
CA LYS A 137 -15.14 12.18 -2.77
C LYS A 137 -14.32 10.93 -2.44
N ARG A 138 -13.16 11.07 -1.78
CA ARG A 138 -12.31 9.94 -1.41
C ARG A 138 -12.35 9.64 0.08
N THR A 139 -12.17 8.38 0.37
CA THR A 139 -11.79 7.84 1.68
C THR A 139 -10.35 7.38 1.58
N VAL A 140 -9.53 7.74 2.54
CA VAL A 140 -8.17 7.22 2.67
C VAL A 140 -8.14 6.07 3.65
N VAL A 141 -7.24 5.14 3.39
CA VAL A 141 -7.04 3.93 4.18
C VAL A 141 -5.58 3.90 4.61
N ILE A 142 -5.36 3.77 5.91
CA ILE A 142 -4.05 3.55 6.51
C ILE A 142 -4.01 2.10 6.98
N VAL A 143 -3.04 1.34 6.50
CA VAL A 143 -2.87 -0.07 6.82
C VAL A 143 -2.01 -0.22 8.06
N LYS A 144 -2.61 -0.59 9.18
CA LYS A 144 -1.88 -0.91 10.42
C LYS A 144 -1.34 -2.33 10.32
N PRO A 145 -0.01 -2.53 10.23
CA PRO A 145 0.55 -3.84 9.96
C PRO A 145 0.47 -4.76 11.19
N GLU A 146 0.07 -6.01 10.97
CA GLU A 146 0.11 -7.09 11.97
C GLU A 146 1.16 -8.15 11.60
N LYS A 147 1.41 -8.34 10.30
CA LYS A 147 2.38 -9.32 9.80
C LYS A 147 2.97 -8.85 8.47
N VAL A 148 4.30 -8.88 8.39
CA VAL A 148 5.07 -8.58 7.18
C VAL A 148 5.78 -9.83 6.71
N VAL A 149 5.65 -10.15 5.42
CA VAL A 149 6.36 -11.26 4.76
C VAL A 149 7.05 -10.68 3.53
N THR A 150 8.35 -10.89 3.43
CA THR A 150 9.16 -10.38 2.31
C THR A 150 9.92 -11.51 1.63
N TRP A 151 10.27 -11.31 0.37
CA TRP A 151 11.15 -12.19 -0.38
C TRP A 151 11.96 -11.38 -1.40
N ASP A 152 13.19 -11.83 -1.61
CA ASP A 152 14.09 -11.32 -2.63
C ASP A 152 14.88 -12.51 -3.19
N HIS A 153 14.51 -12.99 -4.36
CA HIS A 153 15.11 -14.15 -5.00
C HIS A 153 16.50 -13.86 -5.54
N THR A 154 16.88 -12.59 -5.68
CA THR A 154 18.25 -12.24 -6.09
C THR A 154 19.30 -12.77 -5.10
N LYS A 155 18.90 -12.96 -3.83
CA LYS A 155 19.75 -13.54 -2.77
C LYS A 155 20.07 -15.03 -2.97
N LEU A 156 19.38 -15.72 -3.88
CA LEU A 156 19.64 -17.13 -4.17
C LEU A 156 20.85 -17.35 -5.11
N GLY A 157 21.36 -16.28 -5.74
CA GLY A 157 22.55 -16.39 -6.62
C GLY A 157 22.36 -17.32 -7.82
N GLY A 158 21.11 -17.50 -8.31
CA GLY A 158 20.80 -18.40 -9.42
C GLY A 158 20.79 -19.90 -9.03
N ALA A 159 20.93 -20.24 -7.76
CA ALA A 159 20.87 -21.64 -7.30
C ALA A 159 19.41 -22.09 -7.14
N TYR A 160 19.00 -23.03 -7.99
CA TYR A 160 17.77 -23.81 -7.88
C TYR A 160 18.02 -25.12 -7.17
#